data_7b44494794457a6bcff4c7e21a9f92bf
#
_entry.id   7b44494794457a6bcff4c7e21a9f92bf
#
_cell.length_a   1.000
_cell.length_b   1.000
_cell.length_c   1.000
_cell.angle_alpha   90.00
_cell.angle_beta   90.00
_cell.angle_gamma   90.00
#
_symmetry.space_group_name_H-M   'P 1'
#
loop_
_entity.id
_entity.type
_entity.pdbx_description
1 polymer ?
#
loop_
_entity_poly.entity_id
_entity_poly.type
_entity_poly.pdbx_seq_one_letter_code
_entity_poly.pdbx_strand_id
1 'polypeptide(L)'
;MTEQKPDEYYIPRVMIDKSHQSKGYGRKLMELLIDEIKAQNPKAIHIVYCDRNNVARSLYKTLGFIEYGKNDGGDTLAKIVL
;
A
#
# COMPACT_ATOMS: atom_id res chain seq x y z
N MET A 1 21.97 -15.25 -3.03
CA MET A 1 21.37 -15.09 -2.98
C MET A 1 20.45 -15.07 -2.90
N THR A 2 19.90 -14.99 -2.80
CA THR A 2 18.90 -15.16 -2.62
C THR A 2 18.00 -14.64 -3.16
N GLU A 3 17.58 -14.59 -3.72
CA GLU A 3 16.79 -14.17 -4.22
C GLU A 3 15.62 -14.26 -3.99
N GLN A 4 15.08 -13.86 -3.49
CA GLN A 4 13.90 -13.94 -3.25
C GLN A 4 13.18 -13.16 -4.15
N LYS A 5 12.62 -13.47 -4.93
CA LYS A 5 11.82 -12.87 -5.66
C LYS A 5 10.59 -12.73 -5.09
N PRO A 6 10.19 -11.70 -4.65
CA PRO A 6 9.00 -11.57 -3.89
C PRO A 6 7.83 -11.72 -4.78
N ASP A 7 7.01 -12.63 -4.46
CA ASP A 7 5.74 -12.73 -5.11
C ASP A 7 4.88 -11.58 -4.61
N GLU A 8 5.16 -11.06 -3.44
CA GLU A 8 4.35 -10.01 -2.85
C GLU A 8 5.24 -8.87 -2.40
N TYR A 9 4.83 -7.68 -2.70
CA TYR A 9 5.60 -6.50 -2.39
C TYR A 9 4.93 -5.75 -1.24
N TYR A 10 5.73 -5.32 -0.27
CA TYR A 10 5.20 -4.58 0.87
C TYR A 10 5.73 -3.15 0.80
N ILE A 11 4.82 -2.19 0.72
CA ILE A 11 5.22 -0.79 0.63
C ILE A 11 5.68 -0.33 2.02
N PRO A 12 6.85 0.30 2.13
CA PRO A 12 7.34 0.76 3.43
C PRO A 12 6.37 1.73 4.10
N ARG A 13 6.25 1.64 5.41
CA ARG A 13 5.35 2.48 6.18
C ARG A 13 5.62 3.96 5.96
N VAL A 14 6.87 4.33 5.80
CA VAL A 14 7.22 5.72 5.60
C VAL A 14 6.59 6.28 4.33
N MET A 15 6.47 5.45 3.30
CA MET A 15 5.84 5.89 2.05
C MET A 15 4.33 6.03 2.24
N ILE A 16 3.75 5.15 3.03
CA ILE A 16 2.33 5.22 3.32
C ILE A 16 2.03 6.52 4.08
N ASP A 17 2.84 6.83 5.08
CA ASP A 17 2.65 8.04 5.86
C ASP A 17 2.77 9.28 4.99
N LYS A 18 3.73 9.29 4.10
CA LYS A 18 3.90 10.41 3.21
C LYS A 18 2.71 10.58 2.28
N SER A 19 2.16 9.48 1.82
CA SER A 19 1.08 9.53 0.83
C SER A 19 -0.15 10.22 1.40
N HIS A 20 -0.50 9.96 2.65
CA HIS A 20 -1.70 10.57 3.17
C HIS A 20 -1.45 11.89 3.88
N GLN A 21 -0.18 12.29 4.00
CA GLN A 21 0.13 13.61 4.53
C GLN A 21 0.29 14.64 3.44
N SER A 22 0.45 14.18 2.20
CA SER A 22 0.72 15.07 1.09
C SER A 22 -0.52 15.46 0.35
N LYS A 23 -1.46 16.10 1.03
CA LYS A 23 -2.69 16.48 0.42
C LYS A 23 -2.62 16.69 -1.04
N GLY A 24 -3.42 16.14 -1.80
CA GLY A 24 -3.45 16.34 -3.23
C GLY A 24 -2.36 15.60 -4.00
N TYR A 25 -1.24 15.34 -3.35
CA TYR A 25 -0.17 14.62 -4.00
C TYR A 25 -0.12 13.16 -3.57
N GLY A 26 -0.79 12.84 -2.48
CA GLY A 26 -0.75 11.48 -1.96
C GLY A 26 -1.20 10.44 -2.95
N ARG A 27 -2.28 10.74 -3.65
CA ARG A 27 -2.81 9.80 -4.62
C ARG A 27 -1.82 9.64 -5.78
N LYS A 28 -1.28 10.75 -6.26
CA LYS A 28 -0.33 10.71 -7.36
C LYS A 28 0.92 9.93 -6.97
N LEU A 29 1.40 10.16 -5.77
CA LEU A 29 2.58 9.47 -5.27
C LEU A 29 2.33 7.96 -5.25
N MET A 30 1.18 7.54 -4.75
CA MET A 30 0.86 6.13 -4.67
C MET A 30 0.66 5.52 -6.05
N GLU A 31 0.05 6.27 -6.96
CA GLU A 31 -0.14 5.77 -8.32
C GLU A 31 1.20 5.50 -9.00
N LEU A 32 2.12 6.43 -8.87
CA LEU A 32 3.44 6.26 -9.45
C LEU A 32 4.19 5.08 -8.82
N LEU A 33 4.08 4.97 -7.51
CA LEU A 33 4.75 3.90 -6.79
C LEU A 33 4.19 2.54 -7.21
N ILE A 34 2.87 2.44 -7.31
CA ILE A 34 2.23 1.21 -7.72
C ILE A 34 2.63 0.82 -9.13
N ASP A 35 2.73 1.79 -10.03
CA ASP A 35 3.15 1.51 -11.38
C ASP A 35 4.56 0.95 -11.43
N GLU A 36 5.46 1.53 -10.64
CA GLU A 36 6.81 1.04 -10.58
C GLU A 36 6.88 -0.37 -10.04
N ILE A 37 6.09 -0.64 -9.03
CA ILE A 37 6.07 -1.96 -8.43
C ILE A 37 5.51 -3.00 -9.39
N LYS A 38 4.47 -2.62 -10.14
CA LYS A 38 3.88 -3.53 -11.11
C LYS A 38 4.88 -3.95 -12.18
N ALA A 39 5.82 -3.10 -12.49
CA ALA A 39 6.84 -3.42 -13.47
C ALA A 39 7.72 -4.58 -13.03
N GLN A 40 7.70 -4.88 -11.74
CA GLN A 40 8.50 -5.99 -11.21
C GLN A 40 7.70 -7.28 -11.16
N ASN A 41 6.44 -7.24 -11.60
CA ASN A 41 5.58 -8.42 -11.70
C ASN A 41 5.33 -9.18 -10.40
N PRO A 42 5.01 -8.50 -9.31
CA PRO A 42 4.64 -9.22 -8.10
C PRO A 42 3.22 -9.75 -8.25
N LYS A 43 2.82 -10.67 -7.41
CA LYS A 43 1.47 -11.18 -7.42
C LYS A 43 0.53 -10.26 -6.67
N ALA A 44 1.03 -9.52 -5.71
CA ALA A 44 0.22 -8.61 -4.92
C ALA A 44 1.07 -7.52 -4.31
N ILE A 45 0.42 -6.40 -4.01
CA ILE A 45 1.07 -5.28 -3.34
C ILE A 45 0.35 -5.09 -2.01
N HIS A 46 1.09 -5.10 -0.93
CA HIS A 46 0.53 -4.99 0.42
C HIS A 46 0.86 -3.64 1.04
N ILE A 47 -0.08 -3.12 1.83
CA ILE A 47 0.15 -1.91 2.61
C ILE A 47 -0.41 -2.12 4.02
N VAL A 48 0.09 -1.30 4.95
CA VAL A 48 -0.39 -1.30 6.33
C VAL A 48 -0.61 0.16 6.69
N TYR A 49 -1.76 0.48 7.24
CA TYR A 49 -2.05 1.86 7.64
C TYR A 49 -2.97 1.89 8.85
N CYS A 50 -2.99 3.02 9.53
CA CYS A 50 -3.79 3.18 10.73
C CYS A 50 -5.26 3.26 10.36
N ASP A 51 -6.09 2.42 10.94
CA ASP A 51 -7.50 2.36 10.55
C ASP A 51 -8.31 3.53 11.08
N ARG A 52 -7.72 4.37 11.92
CA ARG A 52 -8.41 5.56 12.37
C ARG A 52 -8.33 6.67 11.33
N ASN A 53 -7.46 6.53 10.36
CA ASN A 53 -7.28 7.57 9.36
C ASN A 53 -8.23 7.34 8.21
N ASN A 54 -9.38 7.99 8.25
CA ASN A 54 -10.38 7.82 7.20
C ASN A 54 -9.91 8.34 5.85
N VAL A 55 -9.06 9.35 5.85
CA VAL A 55 -8.53 9.89 4.61
C VAL A 55 -7.66 8.85 3.92
N ALA A 56 -6.78 8.23 4.68
CA ALA A 56 -5.91 7.19 4.13
C ALA A 56 -6.73 6.02 3.64
N ARG A 57 -7.72 5.61 4.43
CA ARG A 57 -8.57 4.49 4.08
C ARG A 57 -9.28 4.73 2.75
N SER A 58 -9.86 5.92 2.58
CA SER A 58 -10.54 6.26 1.35
C SER A 58 -9.58 6.28 0.18
N LEU A 59 -8.42 6.86 0.37
CA LEU A 59 -7.41 6.93 -0.67
C LEU A 59 -7.03 5.54 -1.17
N TYR A 60 -6.72 4.64 -0.27
CA TYR A 60 -6.25 3.32 -0.68
C TYR A 60 -7.37 2.49 -1.28
N LYS A 61 -8.58 2.67 -0.79
CA LYS A 61 -9.71 1.97 -1.39
C LYS A 61 -9.91 2.40 -2.83
N THR A 62 -9.81 3.69 -3.11
CA THR A 62 -10.00 4.18 -4.49
C THR A 62 -8.88 3.74 -5.40
N LEU A 63 -7.73 3.39 -4.84
CA LEU A 63 -6.62 2.89 -5.63
C LEU A 63 -6.72 1.39 -5.90
N GLY A 64 -7.69 0.73 -5.27
CA GLY A 64 -7.89 -0.69 -5.52
C GLY A 64 -7.46 -1.62 -4.40
N PHE A 65 -6.99 -1.08 -3.30
CA PHE A 65 -6.58 -1.92 -2.16
C PHE A 65 -7.81 -2.45 -1.44
N ILE A 66 -7.76 -3.71 -1.07
CA ILE A 66 -8.85 -4.36 -0.36
C ILE A 66 -8.34 -4.74 1.02
N GLU A 67 -9.05 -4.31 2.05
CA GLU A 67 -8.67 -4.64 3.43
C GLU A 67 -8.93 -6.11 3.68
N TYR A 68 -7.98 -6.80 4.30
CA TYR A 68 -8.16 -8.22 4.56
C TYR A 68 -7.87 -8.60 6.00
N GLY A 69 -7.47 -7.68 6.83
CA GLY A 69 -7.23 -8.01 8.23
C GLY A 69 -6.51 -6.90 8.96
N LYS A 70 -6.04 -7.21 10.15
CA LYS A 70 -5.30 -6.26 10.97
C LYS A 70 -4.11 -6.97 11.57
N ASN A 71 -3.06 -6.20 11.84
CA ASN A 71 -1.89 -6.78 12.48
C ASN A 71 -2.05 -6.69 14.01
N ASP A 72 -1.05 -7.13 14.74
CA ASP A 72 -1.12 -7.15 16.20
C ASP A 72 -1.24 -5.74 16.79
N GLY A 73 -0.76 -4.76 16.09
CA GLY A 73 -0.84 -3.38 16.56
C GLY A 73 -2.15 -2.70 16.25
N GLY A 74 -3.07 -3.40 15.59
CA GLY A 74 -4.35 -2.82 15.25
C GLY A 74 -4.38 -2.04 13.95
N ASP A 75 -3.28 -2.07 13.21
CA ASP A 75 -3.26 -1.40 11.91
C ASP A 75 -3.96 -2.25 10.86
N THR A 76 -4.56 -1.58 9.91
CA THR A 76 -5.28 -2.28 8.83
C THR A 76 -4.31 -2.78 7.78
N LEU A 77 -4.53 -4.00 7.36
CA LEU A 77 -3.75 -4.62 6.28
C LEU A 77 -4.62 -4.64 5.03
N ALA A 78 -4.05 -4.20 3.93
CA ALA A 78 -4.77 -4.20 2.67
C ALA A 78 -3.84 -4.58 1.54
N LYS A 79 -4.41 -5.03 0.42
CA LYS A 79 -3.60 -5.44 -0.71
C LYS A 79 -4.32 -5.24 -2.03
N ILE A 80 -3.54 -5.18 -3.10
CA ILE A 80 -4.05 -5.23 -4.45
C ILE A 80 -3.50 -6.53 -5.02
N VAL A 81 -4.37 -7.36 -5.56
CA VAL A 81 -3.95 -8.60 -6.21
C VAL A 81 -3.80 -8.31 -7.70
N LEU A 82 -2.66 -8.62 -8.24
CA LEU A 82 -2.32 -8.29 -9.63
C LEU A 82 -2.49 -9.45 -10.61
#